data_a2e88701f5a82dba36e6dbb4dcc8ce8b
#
_entry.id   a2e88701f5a82dba36e6dbb4dcc8ce8b
#
_cell.length_a   1.000
_cell.length_b   1.000
_cell.length_c   1.000
_cell.angle_alpha   90.00
_cell.angle_beta   90.00
_cell.angle_gamma   90.00
#
_symmetry.space_group_name_H-M   'P 1'
#
loop_
_entity.id
_entity.type
_entity.pdbx_description
1 polymer ?
#
loop_
_entity_poly.entity_id
_entity_poly.type
_entity_poly.pdbx_seq_one_letter_code
_entity_poly.pdbx_strand_id
1 'polypeptide(L)'
;MSRLLTRRSALIGTLVGAGALGLAACGGSDSGSGGSGDGNTLKVWCWDPAFNIYAMKEAEKVYKKDHPDFTLEITEIVWDDIQQKLTTLAQSQDFDQLPDIFLMQNMAGQKNIEAYPDIFGDFTDSDIDFSEFPESVVNYFKYDGVQYGLPFDAGTAIGAWRTDFLEEAGYTVADLTDITWSRFIEIGKDVKSKIGKPMIASNAGQSDLIMMITQSAGSSLFNDDGSVHIVDNEVLLKAVEVYKQLVDEGVLVEVNSWDEYIGAFTGEQVVGVINGVWISGSIQTSKDQSGKWAVTNVPSVDGVAGATNYTANGGSSWVISSSANAELAADFLKATFAGSTELYDTILPSSGAVANWLPAGKSDVYKEPVEFYGGQAVYADVVAFGPKVPSVNTGVYYYEGRDAVSAALTQIVGGADPATALKGASDTTEFAMS
;
A
#
# COMPACT_ATOMS: atom_id res chain seq x y z
N MET A 1 47.24 2.78 -38.18
CA MET A 1 47.54 4.23 -38.29
C MET A 1 46.57 4.95 -37.40
N SER A 2 47.07 5.34 -36.25
CA SER A 2 47.34 6.69 -35.73
C SER A 2 46.04 7.44 -35.40
N ARG A 3 45.84 8.05 -34.24
CA ARG A 3 46.63 8.40 -33.03
C ARG A 3 45.67 8.85 -31.93
N LEU A 4 46.03 8.51 -30.71
CA LEU A 4 45.61 9.13 -29.44
C LEU A 4 45.84 10.65 -29.42
N LEU A 5 45.03 11.41 -28.69
CA LEU A 5 45.48 12.62 -27.99
C LEU A 5 44.60 12.92 -26.77
N THR A 6 45.21 12.76 -25.63
CA THR A 6 44.90 13.32 -24.31
C THR A 6 45.21 14.81 -24.26
N ARG A 7 44.45 15.60 -23.51
CA ARG A 7 44.99 16.79 -22.77
C ARG A 7 44.13 17.19 -21.55
N ARG A 8 44.77 17.07 -20.40
CA ARG A 8 44.49 17.81 -19.16
C ARG A 8 44.98 19.27 -19.38
N SER A 9 44.31 20.23 -18.73
CA SER A 9 44.97 21.45 -18.23
C SER A 9 44.16 22.04 -17.08
N ALA A 10 44.79 22.14 -15.93
CA ALA A 10 44.40 22.88 -14.74
C ALA A 10 44.69 24.39 -14.99
N LEU A 11 43.93 25.25 -14.33
CA LEU A 11 44.33 26.63 -14.06
C LEU A 11 43.90 27.05 -12.65
N ILE A 12 44.91 27.28 -11.85
CA ILE A 12 44.89 27.93 -10.52
C ILE A 12 44.86 29.42 -10.75
N GLY A 13 44.05 30.13 -9.97
CA GLY A 13 44.04 31.59 -9.89
C GLY A 13 43.71 32.09 -8.50
N THR A 14 44.75 32.40 -7.74
CA THR A 14 44.74 33.04 -6.43
C THR A 14 44.51 34.55 -6.54
N LEU A 15 43.69 35.13 -5.70
CA LEU A 15 43.80 36.55 -5.32
C LEU A 15 43.40 36.80 -3.87
N VAL A 16 44.36 37.33 -3.13
CA VAL A 16 44.33 37.74 -1.73
C VAL A 16 43.80 39.19 -1.66
N GLY A 17 43.01 39.51 -0.63
CA GLY A 17 42.63 40.85 -0.30
C GLY A 17 42.12 40.92 1.16
N ALA A 18 42.98 41.44 2.03
CA ALA A 18 42.76 41.60 3.45
C ALA A 18 41.96 42.88 3.79
N GLY A 19 41.18 42.84 4.87
CA GLY A 19 40.59 44.00 5.49
C GLY A 19 40.00 43.65 6.85
N ALA A 20 40.67 44.09 7.89
CA ALA A 20 40.43 43.77 9.29
C ALA A 20 39.53 44.80 10.01
N LEU A 21 39.03 44.37 11.18
CA LEU A 21 38.64 45.10 12.40
C LEU A 21 37.15 45.40 12.64
N GLY A 22 36.70 44.85 13.76
CA GLY A 22 35.49 45.23 14.49
C GLY A 22 35.11 44.23 15.58
N LEU A 23 35.90 44.19 16.68
CA LEU A 23 35.54 43.51 17.92
C LEU A 23 34.38 44.21 18.63
N ALA A 24 33.33 43.47 18.99
CA ALA A 24 32.54 43.74 20.18
C ALA A 24 32.07 42.40 20.78
N ALA A 25 32.66 42.09 21.89
CA ALA A 25 32.29 40.96 22.74
C ALA A 25 31.05 41.32 23.56
N CYS A 26 30.10 40.40 23.65
CA CYS A 26 29.33 40.14 24.87
C CYS A 26 28.95 38.70 24.91
N GLY A 27 29.40 38.01 25.96
CA GLY A 27 29.23 36.59 26.17
C GLY A 27 27.82 36.22 26.62
N GLY A 28 27.51 34.95 26.34
CA GLY A 28 26.33 34.23 26.79
C GLY A 28 26.51 32.82 26.27
N SER A 29 27.15 31.97 27.10
CA SER A 29 27.20 30.54 26.88
C SER A 29 25.83 29.97 27.12
N ASP A 30 25.19 29.48 26.07
CA ASP A 30 24.23 28.39 26.16
C ASP A 30 24.49 27.46 25.00
N SER A 31 25.08 26.30 25.35
CA SER A 31 25.22 25.15 24.51
C SER A 31 23.92 24.36 24.59
N GLY A 32 23.02 24.64 23.66
CA GLY A 32 21.82 23.88 23.40
C GLY A 32 21.76 23.61 21.91
N SER A 33 22.36 22.51 21.45
CA SER A 33 22.04 21.93 20.15
C SER A 33 20.70 21.24 20.27
N GLY A 34 19.63 21.99 20.06
CA GLY A 34 18.30 21.45 19.85
C GLY A 34 17.81 21.97 18.51
N GLY A 35 17.51 21.10 17.58
CA GLY A 35 16.75 21.47 16.42
C GLY A 35 15.45 22.12 16.88
N SER A 36 15.31 23.43 16.67
CA SER A 36 14.07 24.15 16.94
C SER A 36 13.07 23.86 15.83
N GLY A 37 12.49 22.65 15.84
CA GLY A 37 11.15 22.46 15.33
C GLY A 37 10.21 23.24 16.27
N ASP A 38 9.27 23.98 15.71
CA ASP A 38 8.16 24.54 16.47
C ASP A 38 7.49 23.33 17.17
N GLY A 39 7.43 23.36 18.52
CA GLY A 39 7.03 22.19 19.32
C GLY A 39 5.62 21.65 19.04
N ASN A 40 4.91 22.21 18.07
CA ASN A 40 3.57 21.86 17.61
C ASN A 40 3.53 21.39 16.14
N THR A 41 4.64 21.09 15.52
CA THR A 41 4.70 20.65 14.11
C THR A 41 5.19 19.21 14.03
N LEU A 42 4.49 18.36 13.27
CA LEU A 42 4.92 17.01 12.91
C LEU A 42 5.16 16.87 11.41
N LYS A 43 6.25 16.22 11.03
CA LYS A 43 6.58 15.86 9.65
C LYS A 43 6.09 14.45 9.35
N VAL A 44 5.42 14.29 8.22
CA VAL A 44 4.80 13.00 7.84
C VAL A 44 5.21 12.59 6.43
N TRP A 45 5.60 11.32 6.25
CA TRP A 45 5.77 10.69 4.93
C TRP A 45 4.66 9.71 4.63
N CYS A 46 3.98 9.90 3.51
CA CYS A 46 2.98 8.98 2.97
C CYS A 46 2.84 9.21 1.45
N TRP A 47 2.01 8.44 0.74
CA TRP A 47 2.18 8.32 -0.71
C TRP A 47 0.95 8.64 -1.57
N ASP A 48 -0.29 8.48 -1.10
CA ASP A 48 -1.47 8.59 -1.95
C ASP A 48 -2.32 9.81 -1.60
N PRO A 49 -2.40 10.81 -2.53
CA PRO A 49 -3.17 12.03 -2.31
C PRO A 49 -4.67 11.81 -2.08
N ALA A 50 -5.26 10.78 -2.70
CA ALA A 50 -6.69 10.47 -2.60
C ALA A 50 -7.02 9.57 -1.41
N PHE A 51 -6.03 8.97 -0.78
CA PHE A 51 -6.20 8.00 0.30
C PHE A 51 -5.54 8.46 1.60
N ASN A 52 -4.27 8.13 1.83
CA ASN A 52 -3.61 8.34 3.14
C ASN A 52 -3.20 9.80 3.39
N ILE A 53 -2.81 10.56 2.37
CA ILE A 53 -2.56 12.01 2.50
C ILE A 53 -3.86 12.75 2.81
N TYR A 54 -4.97 12.37 2.15
CA TYR A 54 -6.28 12.91 2.46
C TYR A 54 -6.69 12.60 3.91
N ALA A 55 -6.55 11.33 4.34
CA ALA A 55 -6.86 10.93 5.71
C ALA A 55 -6.04 11.72 6.75
N MET A 56 -4.75 11.92 6.51
CA MET A 56 -3.85 12.66 7.38
C MET A 56 -4.24 14.15 7.48
N LYS A 57 -4.66 14.77 6.36
CA LYS A 57 -5.16 16.14 6.35
C LYS A 57 -6.48 16.31 7.11
N GLU A 58 -7.37 15.32 7.05
CA GLU A 58 -8.60 15.34 7.85
C GLU A 58 -8.29 15.09 9.33
N ALA A 59 -7.32 14.22 9.64
CA ALA A 59 -6.82 14.03 11.01
C ALA A 59 -6.26 15.33 11.61
N GLU A 60 -5.49 16.10 10.84
CA GLU A 60 -5.03 17.44 11.26
C GLU A 60 -6.20 18.34 11.66
N LYS A 61 -7.27 18.38 10.85
CA LYS A 61 -8.44 19.21 11.15
C LYS A 61 -9.16 18.77 12.44
N VAL A 62 -9.25 17.46 12.69
CA VAL A 62 -9.83 16.90 13.92
C VAL A 62 -8.98 17.33 15.10
N TYR A 63 -7.66 17.14 15.06
CA TYR A 63 -6.75 17.45 16.15
C TYR A 63 -6.69 18.94 16.46
N LYS A 64 -6.73 19.80 15.44
CA LYS A 64 -6.74 21.27 15.57
C LYS A 64 -7.93 21.84 16.34
N LYS A 65 -9.00 21.09 16.56
CA LYS A 65 -10.12 21.56 17.38
C LYS A 65 -9.70 21.86 18.81
N ASP A 66 -8.79 21.02 19.35
CA ASP A 66 -8.27 21.16 20.71
C ASP A 66 -6.83 21.74 20.73
N HIS A 67 -6.12 21.68 19.60
CA HIS A 67 -4.74 22.12 19.42
C HIS A 67 -4.61 23.10 18.24
N PRO A 68 -5.13 24.34 18.33
CA PRO A 68 -5.29 25.25 17.19
C PRO A 68 -3.95 25.65 16.52
N ASP A 69 -2.84 25.61 17.23
CA ASP A 69 -1.50 25.96 16.74
C ASP A 69 -0.75 24.75 16.15
N PHE A 70 -1.35 23.57 16.15
CA PHE A 70 -0.75 22.34 15.58
C PHE A 70 -0.63 22.43 14.05
N THR A 71 0.41 21.83 13.49
CA THR A 71 0.64 21.79 12.03
C THR A 71 1.22 20.45 11.59
N LEU A 72 0.79 19.95 10.45
CA LEU A 72 1.42 18.83 9.74
C LEU A 72 2.18 19.32 8.50
N GLU A 73 3.43 18.88 8.36
CA GLU A 73 4.22 18.98 7.13
C GLU A 73 4.22 17.61 6.43
N ILE A 74 3.31 17.43 5.47
CA ILE A 74 3.17 16.17 4.75
C ILE A 74 4.06 16.20 3.51
N THR A 75 4.96 15.21 3.38
CA THR A 75 5.74 14.97 2.17
C THR A 75 5.20 13.73 1.45
N GLU A 76 4.77 13.93 0.21
CA GLU A 76 4.37 12.83 -0.67
C GLU A 76 5.60 12.11 -1.19
N ILE A 77 5.73 10.83 -0.85
CA ILE A 77 6.83 9.96 -1.29
C ILE A 77 6.21 8.58 -1.60
N VAL A 78 6.43 8.05 -2.79
CA VAL A 78 5.94 6.72 -3.16
C VAL A 78 6.54 5.63 -2.28
N TRP A 79 5.81 4.54 -2.05
CA TRP A 79 6.18 3.51 -1.09
C TRP A 79 7.59 2.93 -1.30
N ASP A 80 7.97 2.63 -2.53
CA ASP A 80 9.29 2.06 -2.84
C ASP A 80 10.43 3.04 -2.47
N ASP A 81 10.24 4.34 -2.68
CA ASP A 81 11.20 5.37 -2.28
C ASP A 81 11.26 5.54 -0.76
N ILE A 82 10.13 5.36 -0.03
CA ILE A 82 10.14 5.34 1.44
C ILE A 82 11.01 4.19 1.94
N GLN A 83 10.83 2.97 1.44
CA GLN A 83 11.64 1.81 1.81
C GLN A 83 13.14 2.07 1.58
N GLN A 84 13.49 2.59 0.40
CA GLN A 84 14.88 2.89 0.06
C GLN A 84 15.47 3.98 0.95
N LYS A 85 14.70 5.04 1.25
CA LYS A 85 15.13 6.12 2.15
C LYS A 85 15.35 5.60 3.58
N LEU A 86 14.41 4.84 4.15
CA LEU A 86 14.54 4.27 5.48
C LEU A 86 15.79 3.39 5.58
N THR A 87 16.01 2.50 4.62
CA THR A 87 17.22 1.67 4.54
C THR A 87 18.49 2.52 4.48
N THR A 88 18.50 3.56 3.66
CA THR A 88 19.66 4.45 3.50
C THR A 88 19.97 5.22 4.79
N LEU A 89 18.94 5.77 5.44
CA LEU A 89 19.07 6.52 6.69
C LEU A 89 19.51 5.62 7.84
N ALA A 90 18.98 4.40 7.92
CA ALA A 90 19.40 3.41 8.91
C ALA A 90 20.89 3.04 8.76
N GLN A 91 21.33 2.78 7.52
CA GLN A 91 22.73 2.43 7.24
C GLN A 91 23.70 3.58 7.45
N SER A 92 23.30 4.81 7.17
CA SER A 92 24.11 6.02 7.40
C SER A 92 24.02 6.55 8.82
N GLN A 93 23.07 6.07 9.62
CA GLN A 93 22.74 6.59 10.95
C GLN A 93 22.38 8.09 10.96
N ASP A 94 21.80 8.58 9.86
CA ASP A 94 21.39 9.98 9.71
C ASP A 94 19.89 10.13 10.08
N PHE A 95 19.59 9.91 11.35
CA PHE A 95 18.21 9.87 11.86
C PHE A 95 17.54 11.25 11.89
N ASP A 96 18.31 12.34 11.83
CA ASP A 96 17.79 13.72 11.77
C ASP A 96 17.00 13.98 10.46
N GLN A 97 17.16 13.12 9.45
CA GLN A 97 16.43 13.20 8.19
C GLN A 97 15.11 12.41 8.22
N LEU A 98 14.84 11.66 9.26
CA LEU A 98 13.56 10.92 9.40
C LEU A 98 12.41 11.93 9.61
N PRO A 99 11.20 11.62 9.11
CA PRO A 99 10.00 12.34 9.52
C PRO A 99 9.63 11.97 10.96
N ASP A 100 8.69 12.68 11.57
CA ASP A 100 8.16 12.27 12.87
C ASP A 100 7.26 11.04 12.75
N ILE A 101 6.44 10.99 11.70
CA ILE A 101 5.54 9.87 11.39
C ILE A 101 5.76 9.45 9.94
N PHE A 102 5.78 8.15 9.69
CA PHE A 102 5.73 7.62 8.33
C PHE A 102 4.71 6.49 8.21
N LEU A 103 4.11 6.38 7.04
CA LEU A 103 3.25 5.25 6.73
C LEU A 103 4.10 4.09 6.26
N MET A 104 3.79 2.88 6.73
CA MET A 104 4.46 1.66 6.29
C MET A 104 3.43 0.58 5.97
N GLN A 105 3.62 -0.13 4.86
CA GLN A 105 2.78 -1.28 4.55
C GLN A 105 3.00 -2.39 5.57
N ASN A 106 1.92 -3.04 5.99
CA ASN A 106 1.91 -3.98 7.11
C ASN A 106 2.93 -5.12 6.94
N MET A 107 3.05 -5.66 5.74
CA MET A 107 3.94 -6.79 5.47
C MET A 107 5.43 -6.44 5.50
N ALA A 108 5.78 -5.15 5.57
CA ALA A 108 7.16 -4.70 5.71
C ALA A 108 7.60 -4.52 7.18
N GLY A 109 6.63 -4.47 8.12
CA GLY A 109 6.88 -4.08 9.51
C GLY A 109 7.94 -4.94 10.20
N GLN A 110 7.71 -6.23 10.32
CA GLN A 110 8.56 -7.16 11.08
C GLN A 110 10.01 -7.14 10.59
N LYS A 111 10.23 -7.25 9.28
CA LYS A 111 11.58 -7.25 8.73
C LYS A 111 12.31 -5.93 8.97
N ASN A 112 11.63 -4.80 8.78
CA ASN A 112 12.28 -3.50 8.98
C ASN A 112 12.59 -3.24 10.45
N ILE A 113 11.71 -3.64 11.37
CA ILE A 113 11.96 -3.53 12.81
C ILE A 113 13.16 -4.38 13.21
N GLU A 114 13.26 -5.63 12.71
CA GLU A 114 14.38 -6.52 12.99
C GLU A 114 15.70 -6.01 12.40
N ALA A 115 15.68 -5.56 11.14
CA ALA A 115 16.87 -5.13 10.42
C ALA A 115 17.37 -3.74 10.84
N TYR A 116 16.47 -2.84 11.22
CA TYR A 116 16.74 -1.42 11.45
C TYR A 116 16.02 -0.88 12.69
N PRO A 117 16.17 -1.50 13.89
CA PRO A 117 15.40 -1.11 15.07
C PRO A 117 15.58 0.37 15.45
N ASP A 118 16.74 0.94 15.16
CA ASP A 118 17.10 2.31 15.55
C ASP A 118 16.30 3.42 14.83
N ILE A 119 15.55 3.09 13.77
CA ILE A 119 14.70 4.07 13.08
C ILE A 119 13.27 4.15 13.64
N PHE A 120 12.88 3.20 14.50
CA PHE A 120 11.53 3.09 15.04
C PHE A 120 11.43 3.67 16.46
N GLY A 121 10.45 4.52 16.68
CA GLY A 121 9.88 4.79 17.98
C GLY A 121 8.79 3.76 18.31
N ASP A 122 8.43 3.64 19.57
CA ASP A 122 7.40 2.69 20.01
C ASP A 122 6.21 3.38 20.69
N PHE A 123 5.17 2.59 20.95
CA PHE A 123 3.92 3.05 21.56
C PHE A 123 3.78 2.64 23.03
N THR A 124 4.86 2.26 23.72
CA THR A 124 4.81 1.76 25.09
C THR A 124 4.17 2.75 26.06
N ASP A 125 4.48 4.02 25.94
CA ASP A 125 4.01 5.09 26.81
C ASP A 125 2.81 5.88 26.22
N SER A 126 2.16 5.37 25.17
CA SER A 126 1.16 6.14 24.39
C SER A 126 -0.26 6.15 24.96
N ASP A 127 -0.57 5.35 25.97
CA ASP A 127 -1.96 5.12 26.44
C ASP A 127 -2.96 4.69 25.34
N ILE A 128 -2.49 4.17 24.20
CA ILE A 128 -3.36 3.62 23.13
C ILE A 128 -3.77 2.20 23.51
N ASP A 129 -5.07 1.91 23.47
CA ASP A 129 -5.58 0.56 23.71
C ASP A 129 -5.55 -0.27 22.41
N PHE A 130 -4.48 -1.02 22.21
CA PHE A 130 -4.33 -1.91 21.06
C PHE A 130 -5.30 -3.10 21.04
N SER A 131 -6.04 -3.37 22.13
CA SER A 131 -7.11 -4.36 22.12
C SER A 131 -8.34 -3.92 21.32
N GLU A 132 -8.42 -2.64 20.99
CA GLU A 132 -9.45 -2.06 20.10
C GLU A 132 -9.12 -2.23 18.61
N PHE A 133 -8.08 -2.99 18.27
CA PHE A 133 -7.69 -3.32 16.88
C PHE A 133 -7.68 -4.85 16.68
N PRO A 134 -7.88 -5.35 15.45
CA PRO A 134 -7.73 -6.78 15.18
C PRO A 134 -6.31 -7.26 15.48
N GLU A 135 -6.16 -8.30 16.29
CA GLU A 135 -4.88 -8.84 16.70
C GLU A 135 -3.98 -9.20 15.50
N SER A 136 -4.57 -9.71 14.43
CA SER A 136 -3.85 -10.06 13.19
C SER A 136 -3.15 -8.86 12.56
N VAL A 137 -3.72 -7.64 12.69
CA VAL A 137 -3.13 -6.42 12.12
C VAL A 137 -2.12 -5.80 13.10
N VAL A 138 -2.41 -5.82 14.40
CA VAL A 138 -1.48 -5.38 15.45
C VAL A 138 -0.16 -6.13 15.38
N ASN A 139 -0.21 -7.45 15.13
CA ASN A 139 0.96 -8.32 15.10
C ASN A 139 1.96 -8.00 13.98
N TYR A 140 1.57 -7.30 12.90
CA TYR A 140 2.52 -6.87 11.86
C TYR A 140 3.61 -5.92 12.39
N PHE A 141 3.30 -5.15 13.45
CA PHE A 141 4.23 -4.19 14.05
C PHE A 141 4.50 -4.48 15.53
N LYS A 142 4.27 -5.70 15.98
CA LYS A 142 4.61 -6.14 17.33
C LYS A 142 5.87 -7.02 17.28
N TYR A 143 6.94 -6.56 17.90
CA TYR A 143 8.22 -7.27 17.94
C TYR A 143 8.74 -7.30 19.39
N ASP A 144 9.16 -8.48 19.88
CA ASP A 144 9.59 -8.72 21.27
C ASP A 144 8.64 -8.15 22.34
N GLY A 145 7.33 -8.16 22.05
CA GLY A 145 6.29 -7.67 22.96
C GLY A 145 6.06 -6.16 22.90
N VAL A 146 6.85 -5.41 22.14
CA VAL A 146 6.75 -3.97 21.94
C VAL A 146 5.95 -3.67 20.67
N GLN A 147 5.12 -2.64 20.70
CA GLN A 147 4.32 -2.19 19.55
C GLN A 147 4.96 -0.98 18.88
N TYR A 148 5.24 -1.08 17.58
CA TYR A 148 5.95 -0.07 16.77
C TYR A 148 5.08 0.63 15.73
N GLY A 149 3.85 0.19 15.49
CA GLY A 149 2.96 0.78 14.50
C GLY A 149 1.51 0.78 14.95
N LEU A 150 0.78 1.84 14.60
CA LEU A 150 -0.66 1.96 14.80
C LEU A 150 -1.39 1.52 13.52
N PRO A 151 -2.19 0.44 13.53
CA PRO A 151 -2.94 0.01 12.37
C PRO A 151 -3.86 1.11 11.83
N PHE A 152 -3.76 1.40 10.52
CA PHE A 152 -4.57 2.45 9.88
C PHE A 152 -5.72 1.85 9.09
N ASP A 153 -5.45 1.16 7.99
CA ASP A 153 -6.47 0.68 7.07
C ASP A 153 -6.46 -0.83 6.88
N ALA A 154 -7.62 -1.37 6.44
CA ALA A 154 -7.77 -2.74 6.01
C ALA A 154 -7.64 -2.85 4.49
N GLY A 155 -6.85 -3.81 4.04
CA GLY A 155 -6.61 -4.08 2.63
C GLY A 155 -7.65 -4.99 1.96
N THR A 156 -8.85 -5.16 2.51
CA THR A 156 -9.88 -6.04 1.92
C THR A 156 -10.09 -5.71 0.45
N ALA A 157 -9.94 -6.71 -0.41
CA ALA A 157 -10.01 -6.52 -1.86
C ALA A 157 -11.45 -6.54 -2.38
N ILE A 158 -11.66 -5.74 -3.41
CA ILE A 158 -12.93 -5.61 -4.14
C ILE A 158 -12.70 -5.75 -5.65
N GLY A 159 -13.74 -6.17 -6.37
CA GLY A 159 -13.91 -5.90 -7.78
C GLY A 159 -14.84 -4.70 -7.94
N ALA A 160 -14.37 -3.59 -8.52
CA ALA A 160 -15.18 -2.43 -8.81
C ALA A 160 -15.39 -2.30 -10.33
N TRP A 161 -16.63 -2.16 -10.78
CA TRP A 161 -17.01 -2.34 -12.18
C TRP A 161 -17.86 -1.19 -12.69
N ARG A 162 -17.61 -0.77 -13.94
CA ARG A 162 -18.46 0.16 -14.70
C ARG A 162 -19.75 -0.55 -15.14
N THR A 163 -20.83 -0.21 -14.51
CA THR A 163 -22.14 -0.82 -14.77
C THR A 163 -22.63 -0.53 -16.19
N ASP A 164 -22.42 0.68 -16.70
CA ASP A 164 -22.79 1.08 -18.04
C ASP A 164 -22.01 0.29 -19.14
N PHE A 165 -20.73 -0.02 -18.95
CA PHE A 165 -19.97 -0.85 -19.88
C PHE A 165 -20.40 -2.31 -19.83
N LEU A 166 -20.70 -2.82 -18.63
CA LEU A 166 -21.24 -4.17 -18.50
C LEU A 166 -22.61 -4.30 -19.19
N GLU A 167 -23.51 -3.33 -18.99
CA GLU A 167 -24.83 -3.29 -19.64
C GLU A 167 -24.71 -3.22 -21.16
N GLU A 168 -23.81 -2.40 -21.71
CA GLU A 168 -23.51 -2.32 -23.14
C GLU A 168 -23.07 -3.68 -23.71
N ALA A 169 -22.31 -4.44 -22.92
CA ALA A 169 -21.87 -5.79 -23.27
C ALA A 169 -22.93 -6.87 -23.00
N GLY A 170 -24.05 -6.52 -22.35
CA GLY A 170 -25.15 -7.43 -22.02
C GLY A 170 -24.93 -8.23 -20.73
N TYR A 171 -24.17 -7.68 -19.78
CA TYR A 171 -23.90 -8.22 -18.46
C TYR A 171 -24.34 -7.26 -17.35
N THR A 172 -24.37 -7.75 -16.15
CA THR A 172 -24.60 -7.00 -14.92
C THR A 172 -23.51 -7.31 -13.90
N VAL A 173 -23.42 -6.53 -12.83
CA VAL A 173 -22.50 -6.77 -11.74
C VAL A 173 -22.77 -8.14 -11.06
N ALA A 174 -24.01 -8.59 -11.04
CA ALA A 174 -24.36 -9.92 -10.50
C ALA A 174 -23.70 -11.07 -11.27
N ASP A 175 -23.42 -10.90 -12.57
CA ASP A 175 -22.71 -11.90 -13.38
C ASP A 175 -21.22 -12.02 -13.01
N LEU A 176 -20.68 -11.04 -12.25
CA LEU A 176 -19.31 -11.01 -11.76
C LEU A 176 -19.21 -11.32 -10.26
N THR A 177 -20.31 -11.64 -9.59
CA THR A 177 -20.37 -11.95 -8.16
C THR A 177 -20.25 -13.44 -7.94
N ASP A 178 -19.45 -13.87 -6.96
CA ASP A 178 -19.24 -15.29 -6.57
C ASP A 178 -18.83 -16.21 -7.74
N ILE A 179 -18.05 -15.70 -8.68
CA ILE A 179 -17.59 -16.46 -9.85
C ILE A 179 -16.15 -16.95 -9.68
N THR A 180 -15.73 -17.83 -10.60
CA THR A 180 -14.35 -18.29 -10.71
C THR A 180 -13.55 -17.45 -11.72
N TRP A 181 -12.21 -17.54 -11.69
CA TRP A 181 -11.34 -16.90 -12.68
C TRP A 181 -11.60 -17.39 -14.10
N SER A 182 -11.88 -18.69 -14.29
CA SER A 182 -12.24 -19.19 -15.62
C SER A 182 -13.51 -18.50 -16.16
N ARG A 183 -14.51 -18.32 -15.30
CA ARG A 183 -15.75 -17.62 -15.69
C ARG A 183 -15.50 -16.14 -15.95
N PHE A 184 -14.67 -15.50 -15.14
CA PHE A 184 -14.27 -14.10 -15.36
C PHE A 184 -13.57 -13.91 -16.72
N ILE A 185 -12.67 -14.81 -17.10
CA ILE A 185 -11.98 -14.80 -18.40
C ILE A 185 -12.98 -14.97 -19.55
N GLU A 186 -13.94 -15.90 -19.44
CA GLU A 186 -14.98 -16.09 -20.45
C GLU A 186 -15.80 -14.82 -20.67
N ILE A 187 -16.29 -14.19 -19.58
CA ILE A 187 -17.04 -12.94 -19.64
C ILE A 187 -16.16 -11.84 -20.23
N GLY A 188 -14.91 -11.72 -19.78
CA GLY A 188 -13.99 -10.67 -20.24
C GLY A 188 -13.68 -10.75 -21.74
N LYS A 189 -13.55 -11.95 -22.29
CA LYS A 189 -13.41 -12.17 -23.75
C LYS A 189 -14.64 -11.69 -24.52
N ASP A 190 -15.81 -12.00 -24.02
CA ASP A 190 -17.06 -11.60 -24.66
C ASP A 190 -17.28 -10.10 -24.56
N VAL A 191 -17.03 -9.49 -23.39
CA VAL A 191 -17.06 -8.03 -23.18
C VAL A 191 -16.09 -7.35 -24.15
N LYS A 192 -14.84 -7.79 -24.19
CA LYS A 192 -13.83 -7.22 -25.11
C LYS A 192 -14.27 -7.34 -26.57
N SER A 193 -14.87 -8.45 -26.96
CA SER A 193 -15.37 -8.66 -28.32
C SER A 193 -16.51 -7.68 -28.69
N LYS A 194 -17.37 -7.33 -27.71
CA LYS A 194 -18.56 -6.50 -27.95
C LYS A 194 -18.27 -5.00 -27.86
N ILE A 195 -17.48 -4.57 -26.87
CA ILE A 195 -17.24 -3.14 -26.63
C ILE A 195 -15.77 -2.72 -26.78
N GLY A 196 -14.87 -3.65 -27.10
CA GLY A 196 -13.47 -3.36 -27.37
C GLY A 196 -12.60 -3.06 -26.14
N LYS A 197 -13.14 -3.20 -24.92
CA LYS A 197 -12.44 -2.86 -23.68
C LYS A 197 -11.97 -4.12 -22.93
N PRO A 198 -10.71 -4.17 -22.46
CA PRO A 198 -10.28 -5.14 -21.46
C PRO A 198 -11.08 -4.99 -20.16
N MET A 199 -11.14 -6.06 -19.35
CA MET A 199 -11.82 -5.99 -18.05
C MET A 199 -11.03 -5.16 -17.04
N ILE A 200 -9.73 -5.40 -16.92
CA ILE A 200 -8.86 -4.80 -15.90
C ILE A 200 -7.49 -4.42 -16.47
N ALA A 201 -6.75 -3.59 -15.72
CA ALA A 201 -5.34 -3.32 -15.93
C ALA A 201 -4.49 -3.87 -14.77
N SER A 202 -3.20 -4.06 -15.00
CA SER A 202 -2.19 -4.34 -13.98
C SER A 202 -0.86 -3.69 -14.37
N ASN A 203 -0.04 -3.33 -13.38
CA ASN A 203 1.33 -2.87 -13.68
C ASN A 203 2.19 -4.05 -14.14
N ALA A 204 2.85 -3.88 -15.28
CA ALA A 204 3.75 -4.88 -15.83
C ALA A 204 4.85 -5.23 -14.82
N GLY A 205 5.08 -6.52 -14.64
CA GLY A 205 6.10 -7.00 -13.70
C GLY A 205 5.78 -6.81 -12.23
N GLN A 206 4.53 -6.51 -11.85
CA GLN A 206 4.06 -6.55 -10.46
C GLN A 206 3.13 -7.75 -10.24
N SER A 207 3.32 -8.42 -9.10
CA SER A 207 2.61 -9.67 -8.78
C SER A 207 1.43 -9.50 -7.81
N ASP A 208 0.97 -8.28 -7.54
CA ASP A 208 -0.09 -8.04 -6.55
C ASP A 208 -1.36 -8.85 -6.85
N LEU A 209 -1.80 -8.90 -8.11
CA LEU A 209 -2.94 -9.71 -8.49
C LEU A 209 -2.69 -11.21 -8.24
N ILE A 210 -1.47 -11.70 -8.47
CA ILE A 210 -1.09 -13.09 -8.18
C ILE A 210 -1.12 -13.35 -6.69
N MET A 211 -0.62 -12.42 -5.86
CA MET A 211 -0.67 -12.54 -4.41
C MET A 211 -2.12 -12.58 -3.91
N MET A 212 -3.00 -11.74 -4.44
CA MET A 212 -4.44 -11.76 -4.13
C MET A 212 -5.08 -13.10 -4.51
N ILE A 213 -4.80 -13.62 -5.72
CA ILE A 213 -5.30 -14.92 -6.16
C ILE A 213 -4.80 -16.03 -5.25
N THR A 214 -3.52 -16.03 -4.92
CA THR A 214 -2.88 -17.06 -4.07
C THR A 214 -3.48 -17.04 -2.66
N GLN A 215 -3.63 -15.87 -2.04
CA GLN A 215 -4.23 -15.74 -0.71
C GLN A 215 -5.70 -16.16 -0.70
N SER A 216 -6.48 -15.82 -1.74
CA SER A 216 -7.91 -16.20 -1.82
C SER A 216 -8.13 -17.71 -1.77
N ALA A 217 -7.13 -18.48 -2.12
CA ALA A 217 -7.11 -19.94 -2.08
C ALA A 217 -6.38 -20.51 -0.84
N GLY A 218 -6.10 -19.67 0.17
CA GLY A 218 -5.50 -20.08 1.44
C GLY A 218 -4.02 -20.44 1.36
N SER A 219 -3.28 -19.89 0.36
CA SER A 219 -1.85 -20.14 0.19
C SER A 219 -1.04 -18.84 0.22
N SER A 220 0.27 -18.98 0.40
CA SER A 220 1.24 -17.89 0.47
C SER A 220 2.58 -18.34 -0.12
N LEU A 221 3.53 -17.41 -0.22
CA LEU A 221 4.91 -17.69 -0.64
C LEU A 221 5.74 -18.39 0.44
N PHE A 222 5.20 -18.50 1.65
CA PHE A 222 5.87 -19.10 2.80
C PHE A 222 4.96 -20.11 3.49
N ASN A 223 5.56 -21.16 4.02
CA ASN A 223 4.92 -22.12 4.90
C ASN A 223 4.68 -21.53 6.29
N ASP A 224 3.90 -22.19 7.13
CA ASP A 224 3.63 -21.76 8.50
C ASP A 224 4.91 -21.67 9.37
N ASP A 225 5.94 -22.43 9.03
CA ASP A 225 7.25 -22.39 9.70
C ASP A 225 8.20 -21.31 9.16
N GLY A 226 7.73 -20.48 8.20
CA GLY A 226 8.50 -19.42 7.58
C GLY A 226 9.43 -19.85 6.45
N SER A 227 9.50 -21.13 6.11
CA SER A 227 10.27 -21.62 4.96
C SER A 227 9.61 -21.19 3.62
N VAL A 228 10.43 -21.04 2.58
CA VAL A 228 9.94 -20.64 1.24
C VAL A 228 9.02 -21.71 0.66
N HIS A 229 7.86 -21.28 0.14
CA HIS A 229 6.83 -22.12 -0.49
C HIS A 229 6.48 -21.55 -1.87
N ILE A 230 7.44 -21.57 -2.78
CA ILE A 230 7.26 -21.06 -4.16
C ILE A 230 7.27 -22.22 -5.16
N VAL A 231 8.23 -23.14 -5.10
CA VAL A 231 8.42 -24.20 -6.10
C VAL A 231 7.28 -25.20 -6.12
N ASP A 232 6.89 -25.73 -4.97
CA ASP A 232 5.87 -26.77 -4.84
C ASP A 232 4.49 -26.21 -4.52
N ASN A 233 4.27 -24.92 -4.76
CA ASN A 233 3.02 -24.22 -4.52
C ASN A 233 2.10 -24.32 -5.74
N GLU A 234 1.25 -25.36 -5.76
CA GLU A 234 0.28 -25.56 -6.85
C GLU A 234 -0.72 -24.39 -6.99
N VAL A 235 -1.02 -23.68 -5.89
CA VAL A 235 -1.92 -22.52 -5.91
C VAL A 235 -1.25 -21.35 -6.57
N LEU A 236 0.02 -21.06 -6.23
CA LEU A 236 0.80 -20.01 -6.87
C LEU A 236 0.97 -20.27 -8.37
N LEU A 237 1.25 -21.53 -8.76
CA LEU A 237 1.36 -21.90 -10.16
C LEU A 237 0.05 -21.61 -10.90
N LYS A 238 -1.11 -21.99 -10.35
CA LYS A 238 -2.42 -21.66 -10.92
C LYS A 238 -2.67 -20.14 -10.99
N ALA A 239 -2.26 -19.38 -9.98
CA ALA A 239 -2.41 -17.93 -9.98
C ALA A 239 -1.61 -17.28 -11.13
N VAL A 240 -0.39 -17.75 -11.35
CA VAL A 240 0.47 -17.32 -12.48
C VAL A 240 -0.14 -17.70 -13.83
N GLU A 241 -0.68 -18.93 -13.95
CA GLU A 241 -1.36 -19.37 -15.16
C GLU A 241 -2.62 -18.54 -15.47
N VAL A 242 -3.42 -18.21 -14.45
CA VAL A 242 -4.58 -17.31 -14.57
C VAL A 242 -4.12 -15.93 -15.06
N TYR A 243 -3.09 -15.35 -14.45
CA TYR A 243 -2.58 -14.05 -14.86
C TYR A 243 -2.12 -14.07 -16.33
N LYS A 244 -1.32 -15.08 -16.69
CA LYS A 244 -0.86 -15.25 -18.07
C LYS A 244 -2.04 -15.39 -19.04
N GLN A 245 -3.05 -16.15 -18.70
CA GLN A 245 -4.24 -16.32 -19.54
C GLN A 245 -5.02 -15.01 -19.68
N LEU A 246 -5.16 -14.21 -18.61
CA LEU A 246 -5.78 -12.88 -18.67
C LEU A 246 -5.07 -11.95 -19.67
N VAL A 247 -3.74 -11.98 -19.68
CA VAL A 247 -2.91 -11.20 -20.63
C VAL A 247 -3.03 -11.74 -22.05
N ASP A 248 -2.84 -13.04 -22.25
CA ASP A 248 -2.86 -13.67 -23.57
C ASP A 248 -4.22 -13.50 -24.29
N GLU A 249 -5.31 -13.57 -23.56
CA GLU A 249 -6.68 -13.36 -24.08
C GLU A 249 -7.05 -11.87 -24.16
N GLY A 250 -6.20 -11.00 -23.62
CA GLY A 250 -6.38 -9.55 -23.58
C GLY A 250 -7.58 -9.11 -22.74
N VAL A 251 -7.91 -9.89 -21.74
CA VAL A 251 -8.87 -9.55 -20.68
C VAL A 251 -8.23 -8.60 -19.67
N LEU A 252 -6.92 -8.70 -19.49
CA LEU A 252 -6.07 -7.78 -18.74
C LEU A 252 -5.13 -7.06 -19.71
N VAL A 253 -4.93 -5.77 -19.48
CA VAL A 253 -3.89 -4.96 -20.14
C VAL A 253 -2.80 -4.59 -19.14
N GLU A 254 -1.54 -4.83 -19.49
CA GLU A 254 -0.41 -4.39 -18.69
C GLU A 254 -0.07 -2.92 -19.01
N VAL A 255 0.23 -2.15 -17.98
CA VAL A 255 0.66 -0.75 -18.02
C VAL A 255 2.00 -0.59 -17.31
N ASN A 256 2.72 0.54 -17.49
CA ASN A 256 4.12 0.64 -17.07
C ASN A 256 4.33 1.53 -15.83
N SER A 257 3.28 2.13 -15.28
CA SER A 257 3.37 2.99 -14.10
C SER A 257 2.08 3.00 -13.31
N TRP A 258 2.17 3.46 -12.06
CA TRP A 258 1.00 3.70 -11.22
C TRP A 258 0.03 4.70 -11.83
N ASP A 259 0.53 5.79 -12.42
CA ASP A 259 -0.31 6.80 -13.07
C ASP A 259 -1.07 6.23 -14.27
N GLU A 260 -0.43 5.37 -15.08
CA GLU A 260 -1.09 4.66 -16.18
C GLU A 260 -2.14 3.68 -15.65
N TYR A 261 -1.88 3.00 -14.53
CA TYR A 261 -2.83 2.11 -13.89
C TYR A 261 -4.08 2.86 -13.41
N ILE A 262 -3.91 3.98 -12.70
CA ILE A 262 -5.03 4.86 -12.32
C ILE A 262 -5.74 5.40 -13.57
N GLY A 263 -4.97 5.84 -14.56
CA GLY A 263 -5.48 6.34 -15.85
C GLY A 263 -6.29 5.32 -16.64
N ALA A 264 -6.03 4.03 -16.47
CA ALA A 264 -6.74 2.98 -17.21
C ALA A 264 -8.24 2.92 -16.84
N PHE A 265 -8.59 2.99 -15.56
CA PHE A 265 -9.99 2.95 -15.14
C PHE A 265 -10.62 4.36 -15.06
N THR A 266 -9.90 5.39 -14.64
CA THR A 266 -10.41 6.76 -14.61
C THR A 266 -10.59 7.34 -16.04
N GLY A 267 -9.73 6.95 -16.97
CA GLY A 267 -9.79 7.31 -18.39
C GLY A 267 -10.60 6.34 -19.26
N GLU A 268 -11.43 5.46 -18.64
CA GLU A 268 -12.37 4.58 -19.35
C GLU A 268 -11.73 3.60 -20.34
N GLN A 269 -10.48 3.21 -20.12
CA GLN A 269 -9.77 2.26 -21.00
C GLN A 269 -10.10 0.81 -20.66
N VAL A 270 -10.51 0.53 -19.41
CA VAL A 270 -10.91 -0.78 -18.91
C VAL A 270 -12.30 -0.73 -18.28
N VAL A 271 -12.93 -1.89 -18.09
CA VAL A 271 -14.28 -2.02 -17.53
C VAL A 271 -14.29 -1.86 -16.02
N GLY A 272 -13.19 -2.15 -15.33
CA GLY A 272 -13.12 -2.05 -13.89
C GLY A 272 -11.75 -2.28 -13.32
N VAL A 273 -11.69 -2.53 -12.02
CA VAL A 273 -10.47 -2.74 -11.26
C VAL A 273 -10.67 -3.78 -10.17
N ILE A 274 -9.67 -4.64 -9.94
CA ILE A 274 -9.58 -5.53 -8.78
C ILE A 274 -8.41 -5.05 -7.94
N ASN A 275 -8.71 -4.60 -6.69
CA ASN A 275 -7.66 -4.14 -5.78
C ASN A 275 -8.22 -4.03 -4.34
N GLY A 276 -7.38 -3.69 -3.37
CA GLY A 276 -7.83 -3.30 -2.04
C GLY A 276 -8.84 -2.14 -2.08
N VAL A 277 -9.77 -2.11 -1.13
CA VAL A 277 -10.85 -1.09 -1.09
C VAL A 277 -10.35 0.35 -1.09
N TRP A 278 -9.12 0.57 -0.66
CA TRP A 278 -8.44 1.88 -0.69
C TRP A 278 -8.36 2.49 -2.10
N ILE A 279 -8.47 1.67 -3.17
CA ILE A 279 -8.52 2.16 -4.56
C ILE A 279 -9.78 3.01 -4.83
N SER A 280 -10.80 2.92 -3.97
CA SER A 280 -12.04 3.69 -4.06
C SER A 280 -11.79 5.21 -4.09
N GLY A 281 -10.77 5.69 -3.37
CA GLY A 281 -10.38 7.09 -3.42
C GLY A 281 -10.00 7.52 -4.83
N SER A 282 -9.14 6.75 -5.49
CA SER A 282 -8.70 7.01 -6.87
C SER A 282 -9.85 6.89 -7.88
N ILE A 283 -10.72 5.88 -7.74
CA ILE A 283 -11.91 5.72 -8.61
C ILE A 283 -12.81 6.96 -8.50
N GLN A 284 -13.07 7.45 -7.31
CA GLN A 284 -13.94 8.59 -7.05
C GLN A 284 -13.37 9.94 -7.48
N THR A 285 -12.12 10.03 -7.95
CA THR A 285 -11.59 11.25 -8.57
C THR A 285 -12.31 11.62 -9.87
N SER A 286 -12.83 10.63 -10.60
CA SER A 286 -13.59 10.80 -11.86
C SER A 286 -15.05 11.12 -11.58
N LYS A 287 -15.34 12.35 -11.20
CA LYS A 287 -16.68 12.80 -10.77
C LYS A 287 -17.78 12.59 -11.80
N ASP A 288 -17.48 12.63 -13.09
CA ASP A 288 -18.37 12.37 -14.23
C ASP A 288 -18.78 10.90 -14.36
N GLN A 289 -18.10 10.01 -13.64
CA GLN A 289 -18.44 8.59 -13.57
C GLN A 289 -19.33 8.26 -12.35
N SER A 290 -19.75 9.25 -11.56
CA SER A 290 -20.63 9.04 -10.41
C SER A 290 -21.92 8.32 -10.82
N GLY A 291 -22.33 7.33 -10.04
CA GLY A 291 -23.51 6.50 -10.29
C GLY A 291 -23.33 5.39 -11.33
N LYS A 292 -22.13 5.28 -11.95
CA LYS A 292 -21.83 4.28 -12.98
C LYS A 292 -20.94 3.14 -12.48
N TRP A 293 -20.66 3.07 -11.20
CA TRP A 293 -19.83 2.03 -10.60
C TRP A 293 -20.62 1.17 -9.63
N ALA A 294 -20.24 -0.08 -9.50
CA ALA A 294 -20.71 -0.96 -8.43
C ALA A 294 -19.59 -1.92 -8.01
N VAL A 295 -19.67 -2.44 -6.79
CA VAL A 295 -18.65 -3.27 -6.17
C VAL A 295 -19.16 -4.70 -5.96
N THR A 296 -18.26 -5.68 -6.16
CA THR A 296 -18.46 -7.09 -5.83
C THR A 296 -17.22 -7.63 -5.12
N ASN A 297 -17.27 -8.92 -4.72
CA ASN A 297 -16.09 -9.68 -4.33
C ASN A 297 -15.21 -10.01 -5.56
N VAL A 298 -14.08 -10.69 -5.34
CA VAL A 298 -13.13 -11.07 -6.40
C VAL A 298 -13.42 -12.49 -6.90
N PRO A 299 -12.96 -12.87 -8.11
CA PRO A 299 -13.11 -14.26 -8.58
C PRO A 299 -12.28 -15.25 -7.74
N SER A 300 -12.79 -16.46 -7.51
CA SER A 300 -12.09 -17.55 -6.82
C SER A 300 -11.28 -18.43 -7.77
N VAL A 301 -10.32 -19.20 -7.23
CA VAL A 301 -9.48 -20.11 -8.01
C VAL A 301 -10.22 -21.41 -8.29
N ASP A 302 -10.29 -21.80 -9.56
CA ASP A 302 -10.97 -23.02 -9.99
C ASP A 302 -10.29 -24.28 -9.44
N GLY A 303 -11.10 -25.21 -8.93
CA GLY A 303 -10.66 -26.55 -8.57
C GLY A 303 -9.70 -26.63 -7.37
N VAL A 304 -9.60 -25.57 -6.58
CA VAL A 304 -8.85 -25.55 -5.30
C VAL A 304 -9.84 -25.66 -4.15
N ALA A 305 -9.68 -26.69 -3.34
CA ALA A 305 -10.52 -26.89 -2.16
C ALA A 305 -10.29 -25.76 -1.15
N GLY A 306 -11.36 -25.14 -0.68
CA GLY A 306 -11.27 -24.02 0.28
C GLY A 306 -10.98 -22.65 -0.35
N ALA A 307 -10.81 -22.56 -1.68
CA ALA A 307 -10.71 -21.27 -2.34
C ALA A 307 -11.97 -20.43 -2.12
N THR A 308 -11.78 -19.16 -1.88
CA THR A 308 -12.85 -18.19 -1.59
C THR A 308 -12.88 -17.07 -2.62
N ASN A 309 -13.95 -16.28 -2.62
CA ASN A 309 -14.07 -15.04 -3.40
C ASN A 309 -13.56 -13.81 -2.61
N TYR A 310 -12.70 -14.02 -1.63
CA TYR A 310 -12.26 -12.99 -0.71
C TYR A 310 -10.74 -13.02 -0.54
N THR A 311 -10.13 -11.84 -0.58
CA THR A 311 -8.69 -11.65 -0.41
C THR A 311 -8.42 -10.23 0.11
N ALA A 312 -7.16 -9.91 0.34
CA ALA A 312 -6.73 -8.57 0.70
C ALA A 312 -5.53 -8.15 -0.17
N ASN A 313 -5.37 -6.86 -0.37
CA ASN A 313 -4.16 -6.26 -0.93
C ASN A 313 -3.83 -4.98 -0.18
N GLY A 314 -2.59 -4.87 0.33
CA GLY A 314 -2.14 -3.73 1.13
C GLY A 314 -2.58 -3.84 2.60
N GLY A 315 -2.99 -2.70 3.13
CA GLY A 315 -3.09 -2.46 4.56
C GLY A 315 -1.80 -1.82 5.08
N SER A 316 -1.93 -0.79 5.89
CA SER A 316 -0.81 0.01 6.38
C SER A 316 -0.98 0.44 7.82
N SER A 317 0.13 0.82 8.43
CA SER A 317 0.19 1.32 9.80
C SER A 317 0.99 2.62 9.87
N TRP A 318 0.58 3.53 10.72
CA TRP A 318 1.34 4.72 11.07
C TRP A 318 2.45 4.35 12.05
N VAL A 319 3.67 4.71 11.72
CA VAL A 319 4.87 4.43 12.52
C VAL A 319 5.43 5.76 13.01
N ILE A 320 5.78 5.84 14.29
CA ILE A 320 6.53 6.94 14.87
C ILE A 320 8.01 6.64 14.65
N SER A 321 8.79 7.60 14.17
CA SER A 321 10.24 7.42 14.04
C SER A 321 10.98 7.65 15.36
N SER A 322 12.21 7.17 15.45
CA SER A 322 13.06 7.37 16.64
C SER A 322 13.52 8.82 16.83
N SER A 323 13.46 9.65 15.78
CA SER A 323 13.79 11.08 15.83
C SER A 323 12.61 11.98 16.17
N ALA A 324 11.39 11.38 16.28
CA ALA A 324 10.16 12.13 16.51
C ALA A 324 10.11 12.82 17.86
N ASN A 325 9.29 13.89 17.91
CA ASN A 325 8.63 14.24 19.15
C ASN A 325 7.58 13.14 19.46
N ALA A 326 8.04 12.05 20.06
CA ALA A 326 7.25 10.83 20.22
C ALA A 326 5.98 11.05 21.04
N GLU A 327 6.03 11.93 22.05
CA GLU A 327 4.86 12.28 22.87
C GLU A 327 3.79 12.97 22.02
N LEU A 328 4.16 13.99 21.23
CA LEU A 328 3.22 14.71 20.35
C LEU A 328 2.69 13.81 19.25
N ALA A 329 3.54 12.96 18.65
CA ALA A 329 3.15 12.04 17.58
C ALA A 329 2.16 10.98 18.10
N ALA A 330 2.41 10.41 19.27
CA ALA A 330 1.52 9.45 19.90
C ALA A 330 0.18 10.08 20.30
N ASP A 331 0.21 11.29 20.88
CA ASP A 331 -1.01 12.03 21.26
C ASP A 331 -1.87 12.36 20.03
N PHE A 332 -1.24 12.86 18.94
CA PHE A 332 -1.92 13.11 17.68
C PHE A 332 -2.56 11.83 17.12
N LEU A 333 -1.83 10.73 17.04
CA LEU A 333 -2.34 9.47 16.51
C LEU A 333 -3.44 8.87 17.39
N LYS A 334 -3.32 9.00 18.73
CA LYS A 334 -4.32 8.58 19.69
C LYS A 334 -5.61 9.37 19.55
N ALA A 335 -5.52 10.71 19.47
CA ALA A 335 -6.70 11.58 19.36
C ALA A 335 -7.41 11.46 18.01
N THR A 336 -6.73 10.93 17.00
CA THR A 336 -7.24 10.83 15.62
C THR A 336 -7.55 9.38 15.23
N PHE A 337 -6.56 8.62 14.78
CA PHE A 337 -6.75 7.27 14.23
C PHE A 337 -7.08 6.19 15.27
N ALA A 338 -6.81 6.42 16.55
CA ALA A 338 -7.17 5.53 17.64
C ALA A 338 -8.22 6.11 18.60
N GLY A 339 -8.91 7.21 18.22
CA GLY A 339 -9.83 7.88 19.14
C GLY A 339 -10.98 8.66 18.50
N SER A 340 -10.99 8.85 17.17
CA SER A 340 -11.99 9.68 16.50
C SER A 340 -12.85 8.91 15.50
N THR A 341 -14.08 8.60 15.87
CA THR A 341 -15.08 8.09 14.93
C THR A 341 -15.42 9.14 13.87
N GLU A 342 -15.44 10.43 14.23
CA GLU A 342 -15.67 11.54 13.30
C GLU A 342 -14.65 11.55 12.15
N LEU A 343 -13.37 11.26 12.44
CA LEU A 343 -12.36 11.15 11.40
C LEU A 343 -12.75 10.07 10.39
N TYR A 344 -13.03 8.86 10.85
CA TYR A 344 -13.39 7.75 9.97
C TYR A 344 -14.71 7.97 9.24
N ASP A 345 -15.70 8.58 9.88
CA ASP A 345 -16.96 8.95 9.23
C ASP A 345 -16.74 9.95 8.07
N THR A 346 -15.71 10.78 8.19
CA THR A 346 -15.34 11.74 7.14
C THR A 346 -14.53 11.09 6.02
N ILE A 347 -13.52 10.27 6.35
CA ILE A 347 -12.58 9.76 5.35
C ILE A 347 -13.11 8.52 4.61
N LEU A 348 -13.92 7.68 5.25
CA LEU A 348 -14.43 6.44 4.66
C LEU A 348 -15.17 6.68 3.33
N PRO A 349 -16.19 7.56 3.23
CA PRO A 349 -16.95 7.74 1.99
C PRO A 349 -16.10 8.29 0.84
N SER A 350 -15.06 9.07 1.16
CA SER A 350 -14.27 9.81 0.17
C SER A 350 -13.02 9.04 -0.29
N SER A 351 -12.39 8.27 0.60
CA SER A 351 -11.12 7.60 0.32
C SER A 351 -11.18 6.08 0.39
N GLY A 352 -12.26 5.51 0.96
CA GLY A 352 -12.33 4.07 1.19
C GLY A 352 -11.45 3.58 2.33
N ALA A 353 -11.07 4.46 3.26
CA ALA A 353 -10.27 4.11 4.44
C ALA A 353 -11.12 3.34 5.46
N VAL A 354 -11.22 2.03 5.27
CA VAL A 354 -11.88 1.12 6.21
C VAL A 354 -11.02 0.99 7.47
N ALA A 355 -11.58 1.42 8.61
CA ALA A 355 -10.85 1.47 9.87
C ALA A 355 -10.44 0.09 10.38
N ASN A 356 -9.20 -0.02 10.85
CA ASN A 356 -8.78 -1.11 11.74
C ASN A 356 -9.17 -0.83 13.19
N TRP A 357 -9.41 0.42 13.58
CA TRP A 357 -9.91 0.75 14.92
C TRP A 357 -11.38 0.32 15.05
N LEU A 358 -11.63 -0.74 15.83
CA LEU A 358 -12.93 -1.41 15.94
C LEU A 358 -14.10 -0.50 16.38
N PRO A 359 -13.91 0.51 17.26
CA PRO A 359 -14.98 1.45 17.57
C PRO A 359 -15.52 2.20 16.35
N ALA A 360 -14.64 2.65 15.43
CA ALA A 360 -15.07 3.33 14.20
C ALA A 360 -15.88 2.42 13.28
N GLY A 361 -15.54 1.14 13.19
CA GLY A 361 -16.27 0.15 12.38
C GLY A 361 -17.73 -0.09 12.82
N LYS A 362 -18.13 0.46 13.96
CA LYS A 362 -19.54 0.40 14.47
C LYS A 362 -20.38 1.58 14.01
N SER A 363 -19.80 2.56 13.33
CA SER A 363 -20.52 3.75 12.84
C SER A 363 -21.55 3.37 11.78
N ASP A 364 -22.66 4.11 11.75
CA ASP A 364 -23.72 3.93 10.76
C ASP A 364 -23.28 4.33 9.35
N VAL A 365 -22.22 5.14 9.19
CA VAL A 365 -21.66 5.53 7.90
C VAL A 365 -21.30 4.32 7.01
N TYR A 366 -20.90 3.20 7.63
CA TYR A 366 -20.62 1.95 6.90
C TYR A 366 -21.83 1.35 6.19
N LYS A 367 -23.06 1.71 6.63
CA LYS A 367 -24.33 1.21 6.06
C LYS A 367 -24.95 2.19 5.09
N GLU A 368 -24.41 3.39 4.98
CA GLU A 368 -24.96 4.42 4.10
C GLU A 368 -24.73 4.10 2.63
N PRO A 369 -25.73 4.39 1.78
CA PRO A 369 -25.57 4.28 0.33
C PRO A 369 -24.55 5.29 -0.17
N VAL A 370 -23.60 4.83 -0.99
CA VAL A 370 -22.61 5.69 -1.63
C VAL A 370 -23.09 6.08 -3.03
N GLU A 371 -23.40 7.37 -3.25
CA GLU A 371 -23.95 7.87 -4.51
C GLU A 371 -23.05 7.53 -5.70
N PHE A 372 -21.73 7.62 -5.55
CA PHE A 372 -20.77 7.31 -6.60
C PHE A 372 -20.92 5.86 -7.11
N TYR A 373 -21.30 4.95 -6.25
CA TYR A 373 -21.55 3.53 -6.55
C TYR A 373 -23.02 3.21 -6.78
N GLY A 374 -23.77 4.14 -7.35
CA GLY A 374 -25.18 3.93 -7.70
C GLY A 374 -26.11 3.72 -6.51
N GLY A 375 -25.71 4.15 -5.31
CA GLY A 375 -26.46 3.95 -4.08
C GLY A 375 -26.20 2.61 -3.38
N GLN A 376 -25.18 1.85 -3.78
CA GLN A 376 -24.76 0.65 -3.07
C GLN A 376 -24.13 1.01 -1.72
N ALA A 377 -24.43 0.24 -0.66
CA ALA A 377 -23.79 0.37 0.63
C ALA A 377 -22.43 -0.39 0.63
N VAL A 378 -21.49 0.10 -0.20
CA VAL A 378 -20.21 -0.56 -0.52
C VAL A 378 -19.43 -0.95 0.73
N TYR A 379 -19.37 -0.08 1.72
CA TYR A 379 -18.55 -0.31 2.90
C TYR A 379 -19.16 -1.35 3.84
N ALA A 380 -20.49 -1.54 3.83
CA ALA A 380 -21.13 -2.66 4.50
C ALA A 380 -20.73 -4.00 3.87
N ASP A 381 -20.67 -4.05 2.54
CA ASP A 381 -20.22 -5.24 1.80
C ASP A 381 -18.74 -5.54 2.12
N VAL A 382 -17.87 -4.53 2.09
CA VAL A 382 -16.43 -4.68 2.39
C VAL A 382 -16.18 -5.19 3.82
N VAL A 383 -16.90 -4.65 4.80
CA VAL A 383 -16.84 -5.13 6.20
C VAL A 383 -17.29 -6.59 6.30
N ALA A 384 -18.28 -7.00 5.51
CA ALA A 384 -18.73 -8.39 5.45
C ALA A 384 -17.75 -9.32 4.70
N PHE A 385 -16.87 -8.79 3.85
CA PHE A 385 -15.84 -9.56 3.14
C PHE A 385 -14.62 -9.85 4.03
N GLY A 386 -14.19 -8.87 4.82
CA GLY A 386 -12.96 -8.95 5.63
C GLY A 386 -12.82 -10.25 6.43
N PRO A 387 -13.81 -10.68 7.23
CA PRO A 387 -13.74 -11.92 8.00
C PRO A 387 -13.67 -13.22 7.16
N LYS A 388 -13.93 -13.14 5.86
CA LYS A 388 -13.89 -14.27 4.94
C LYS A 388 -12.56 -14.40 4.20
N VAL A 389 -11.68 -13.42 4.32
CA VAL A 389 -10.32 -13.46 3.76
C VAL A 389 -9.53 -14.57 4.46
N PRO A 390 -8.94 -15.52 3.72
CA PRO A 390 -8.13 -16.56 4.31
C PRO A 390 -6.91 -15.97 5.05
N SER A 391 -6.68 -16.44 6.28
CA SER A 391 -5.45 -16.12 7.02
C SER A 391 -4.33 -17.01 6.51
N VAL A 392 -3.21 -16.40 6.11
CA VAL A 392 -2.02 -17.10 5.62
C VAL A 392 -0.78 -16.50 6.27
N ASN A 393 0.29 -17.30 6.40
CA ASN A 393 1.59 -16.76 6.79
C ASN A 393 2.23 -16.05 5.60
N THR A 394 2.33 -14.72 5.64
CA THR A 394 2.95 -13.93 4.57
C THR A 394 4.48 -13.96 4.63
N GLY A 395 5.06 -14.35 5.77
CA GLY A 395 6.51 -14.41 5.99
C GLY A 395 7.15 -13.03 6.21
N VAL A 396 8.27 -13.01 6.93
CA VAL A 396 9.05 -11.80 7.21
C VAL A 396 9.68 -11.24 5.92
N TYR A 397 10.06 -12.12 5.00
CA TYR A 397 10.65 -11.75 3.70
C TYR A 397 9.62 -11.66 2.57
N TYR A 398 8.42 -11.19 2.89
CA TYR A 398 7.32 -11.07 1.93
C TYR A 398 7.71 -10.31 0.66
N TYR A 399 8.37 -9.17 0.80
CA TYR A 399 8.71 -8.32 -0.35
C TYR A 399 9.78 -8.95 -1.25
N GLU A 400 10.77 -9.61 -0.68
CA GLU A 400 11.78 -10.34 -1.45
C GLU A 400 11.15 -11.47 -2.25
N GLY A 401 10.26 -12.24 -1.63
CA GLY A 401 9.49 -13.29 -2.30
C GLY A 401 8.58 -12.73 -3.39
N ARG A 402 7.83 -11.68 -3.08
CA ARG A 402 6.95 -10.99 -4.04
C ARG A 402 7.73 -10.45 -5.23
N ASP A 403 8.83 -9.78 -5.00
CA ASP A 403 9.64 -9.18 -6.07
C ASP A 403 10.34 -10.25 -6.91
N ALA A 404 10.77 -11.37 -6.31
CA ALA A 404 11.28 -12.51 -7.04
C ALA A 404 10.20 -13.16 -7.94
N VAL A 405 8.96 -13.30 -7.44
CA VAL A 405 7.81 -13.76 -8.25
C VAL A 405 7.44 -12.76 -9.34
N SER A 406 7.55 -11.45 -9.08
CA SER A 406 7.33 -10.39 -10.08
C SER A 406 8.33 -10.49 -11.24
N ALA A 407 9.60 -10.74 -10.92
CA ALA A 407 10.63 -10.98 -11.94
C ALA A 407 10.37 -12.27 -12.75
N ALA A 408 9.91 -13.34 -12.09
CA ALA A 408 9.50 -14.58 -12.75
C ALA A 408 8.27 -14.36 -13.64
N LEU A 409 7.28 -13.59 -13.18
CA LEU A 409 6.08 -13.25 -13.95
C LEU A 409 6.43 -12.57 -15.28
N THR A 410 7.34 -11.59 -15.26
CA THR A 410 7.81 -10.93 -16.47
C THR A 410 8.38 -11.93 -17.49
N GLN A 411 9.13 -12.92 -17.03
CA GLN A 411 9.66 -13.99 -17.89
C GLN A 411 8.54 -14.89 -18.44
N ILE A 412 7.56 -15.25 -17.58
CA ILE A 412 6.45 -16.14 -17.93
C ILE A 412 5.52 -15.49 -18.97
N VAL A 413 5.19 -14.22 -18.80
CA VAL A 413 4.43 -13.44 -19.80
C VAL A 413 5.22 -13.36 -21.11
N GLY A 414 6.55 -13.24 -21.04
CA GLY A 414 7.47 -13.32 -22.19
C GLY A 414 7.62 -14.72 -22.82
N GLY A 415 6.95 -15.76 -22.27
CA GLY A 415 6.93 -17.11 -22.84
C GLY A 415 7.87 -18.12 -22.16
N ALA A 416 8.48 -17.78 -21.02
CA ALA A 416 9.26 -18.74 -20.23
C ALA A 416 8.33 -19.80 -19.59
N ASP A 417 8.90 -20.98 -19.31
CA ASP A 417 8.23 -22.04 -18.57
C ASP A 417 7.96 -21.61 -17.12
N PRO A 418 6.71 -21.64 -16.64
CA PRO A 418 6.35 -21.16 -15.32
C PRO A 418 7.11 -21.86 -14.19
N ALA A 419 7.24 -23.21 -14.25
CA ALA A 419 7.91 -23.97 -13.19
C ALA A 419 9.41 -23.60 -13.09
N THR A 420 10.08 -23.39 -14.23
CA THR A 420 11.48 -22.96 -14.27
C THR A 420 11.66 -21.55 -13.74
N ALA A 421 10.76 -20.62 -14.10
CA ALA A 421 10.84 -19.23 -13.63
C ALA A 421 10.55 -19.13 -12.13
N LEU A 422 9.55 -19.85 -11.62
CA LEU A 422 9.22 -19.90 -10.19
C LEU A 422 10.34 -20.56 -9.37
N LYS A 423 11.06 -21.56 -9.95
CA LYS A 423 12.24 -22.08 -9.27
C LYS A 423 13.31 -20.99 -9.08
N GLY A 424 13.56 -20.18 -10.09
CA GLY A 424 14.47 -19.03 -9.98
C GLY A 424 14.03 -18.03 -8.91
N ALA A 425 12.70 -17.80 -8.78
CA ALA A 425 12.15 -16.94 -7.73
C ALA A 425 12.38 -17.54 -6.32
N SER A 426 12.18 -18.87 -6.15
CA SER A 426 12.49 -19.56 -4.89
C SER A 426 13.96 -19.41 -4.51
N ASP A 427 14.87 -19.73 -5.45
CA ASP A 427 16.32 -19.65 -5.20
C ASP A 427 16.73 -18.20 -4.81
N THR A 428 16.11 -17.18 -5.42
CA THR A 428 16.34 -15.76 -5.09
C THR A 428 15.83 -15.39 -3.70
N THR A 429 14.63 -15.86 -3.33
CA THR A 429 14.03 -15.62 -2.03
C THR A 429 14.84 -16.30 -0.91
N GLU A 430 15.22 -17.56 -1.10
CA GLU A 430 16.07 -18.30 -0.15
C GLU A 430 17.44 -17.62 0.06
N PHE A 431 18.03 -17.10 -1.02
CA PHE A 431 19.27 -16.33 -0.92
C PHE A 431 19.11 -15.05 -0.11
N ALA A 432 17.99 -14.34 -0.25
CA ALA A 432 17.70 -13.13 0.52
C ALA A 432 17.48 -13.41 2.03
N MET A 433 17.12 -14.65 2.38
CA MET A 433 16.92 -15.10 3.76
C MET A 433 18.23 -15.61 4.42
N SER A 434 19.31 -15.79 3.66
CA SER A 434 20.59 -16.34 4.14
C SER A 434 21.55 -15.25 4.58
#